data_b3046996afda67e197dc3f63c777883d
#
_entry.id   b3046996afda67e197dc3f63c777883d
#
_cell.length_a   1.000
_cell.length_b   1.000
_cell.length_c   1.000
_cell.angle_alpha   90.00
_cell.angle_beta   90.00
_cell.angle_gamma   90.00
#
_symmetry.space_group_name_H-M   'P 1'
#
loop_
_entity.id
_entity.type
_entity.pdbx_description
1 polymer ?
#
loop_
_entity_poly.entity_id
_entity_poly.type
_entity_poly.pdbx_seq_one_letter_code
_entity_poly.pdbx_strand_id
1 'polypeptide(L)'
;MRDAFFGVRRLSDFHSHLGIPRAVLAERLALLVEGGVLTKESGECQLTGKGKQLWPMIWSMITWGNENYLEKPNRQTYRHAECGGVIGHERVCQRCEQVPDVGDIIAHPPRRTRDPNRDDPVSRALRRPHRMLEPI
;
A
#
# COMPACT_ATOMS: atom_id res chain seq x y z
N MET A 1 -6.27 5.21 2.23
CA MET A 1 -5.22 5.77 1.35
C MET A 1 -4.09 4.78 1.11
N ARG A 2 -3.39 4.31 2.16
CA ARG A 2 -2.30 3.32 2.01
C ARG A 2 -2.71 2.11 1.16
N ASP A 3 -3.87 1.53 1.39
CA ASP A 3 -4.33 0.31 0.70
C ASP A 3 -4.58 0.54 -0.79
N ALA A 4 -4.91 1.77 -1.21
CA ALA A 4 -4.99 2.11 -2.63
C ALA A 4 -3.61 1.99 -3.34
N PHE A 5 -2.50 2.28 -2.64
CA PHE A 5 -1.15 2.02 -3.16
C PHE A 5 -0.83 0.53 -3.24
N PHE A 6 -1.44 -0.29 -2.40
CA PHE A 6 -1.35 -1.75 -2.48
C PHE A 6 -2.33 -2.36 -3.49
N GLY A 7 -2.99 -1.56 -4.32
CA GLY A 7 -3.86 -2.04 -5.39
C GLY A 7 -5.28 -2.39 -4.99
N VAL A 8 -5.69 -2.09 -3.76
CA VAL A 8 -7.10 -2.23 -3.34
C VAL A 8 -7.94 -1.20 -4.09
N ARG A 9 -8.98 -1.65 -4.79
CA ARG A 9 -9.79 -0.79 -5.66
C ARG A 9 -11.27 -0.79 -5.30
N ARG A 10 -11.82 -1.91 -4.84
CA ARG A 10 -13.26 -2.06 -4.59
C ARG A 10 -13.63 -1.67 -3.16
N LEU A 11 -14.78 -1.01 -3.03
CA LEU A 11 -15.31 -0.66 -1.72
C LEU A 11 -15.46 -1.88 -0.78
N SER A 12 -15.85 -3.05 -1.33
CA SER A 12 -15.95 -4.31 -0.59
C SER A 12 -14.62 -4.72 0.03
N ASP A 13 -13.53 -4.59 -0.73
CA ASP A 13 -12.19 -5.02 -0.33
C ASP A 13 -11.60 -4.06 0.71
N PHE A 14 -11.77 -2.76 0.50
CA PHE A 14 -11.46 -1.76 1.54
C PHE A 14 -12.24 -2.03 2.83
N HIS A 15 -13.54 -2.31 2.72
CA HIS A 15 -14.39 -2.57 3.89
C HIS A 15 -13.95 -3.82 4.65
N SER A 16 -13.75 -4.93 3.96
CA SER A 16 -13.34 -6.20 4.58
C SER A 16 -11.95 -6.09 5.22
N HIS A 17 -11.05 -5.32 4.58
CA HIS A 17 -9.68 -5.14 5.08
C HIS A 17 -9.58 -4.14 6.23
N LEU A 18 -10.31 -3.04 6.19
CA LEU A 18 -10.20 -1.98 7.20
C LEU A 18 -11.12 -2.19 8.41
N GLY A 19 -12.22 -2.95 8.26
CA GLY A 19 -13.17 -3.21 9.32
C GLY A 19 -13.95 -1.97 9.80
N ILE A 20 -14.00 -0.89 8.99
CA ILE A 20 -14.71 0.35 9.32
C ILE A 20 -16.12 0.33 8.70
N PRO A 21 -17.12 1.03 9.31
CA PRO A 21 -18.48 1.06 8.79
C PRO A 21 -18.52 1.48 7.31
N ARG A 22 -19.30 0.76 6.51
CA ARG A 22 -19.37 0.95 5.05
C ARG A 22 -19.76 2.38 4.64
N ALA A 23 -20.69 3.01 5.37
CA ALA A 23 -21.09 4.39 5.09
C ALA A 23 -19.93 5.38 5.29
N VAL A 24 -19.20 5.24 6.38
CA VAL A 24 -18.02 6.07 6.69
C VAL A 24 -16.92 5.88 5.63
N LEU A 25 -16.69 4.64 5.22
CA LEU A 25 -15.72 4.34 4.17
C LEU A 25 -16.13 4.97 2.83
N ALA A 26 -17.41 4.83 2.44
CA ALA A 26 -17.92 5.39 1.20
C ALA A 26 -17.77 6.92 1.16
N GLU A 27 -18.09 7.60 2.26
CA GLU A 27 -17.90 9.05 2.40
C GLU A 27 -16.43 9.44 2.25
N ARG A 28 -15.52 8.76 2.94
CA ARG A 28 -14.08 9.04 2.85
C ARG A 28 -13.51 8.82 1.45
N LEU A 29 -13.96 7.76 0.76
CA LEU A 29 -13.55 7.52 -0.63
C LEU A 29 -14.12 8.59 -1.57
N ALA A 30 -15.37 9.04 -1.35
CA ALA A 30 -15.98 10.12 -2.13
C ALA A 30 -15.19 11.42 -2.00
N LEU A 31 -14.77 11.80 -0.78
CA LEU A 31 -13.92 12.98 -0.54
C LEU A 31 -12.57 12.88 -1.26
N LEU A 32 -11.97 11.68 -1.33
CA LEU A 32 -10.71 11.48 -2.07
C LEU A 32 -10.91 11.58 -3.58
N VAL A 33 -12.07 11.19 -4.09
CA VAL A 33 -12.43 11.34 -5.50
C VAL A 33 -12.71 12.82 -5.82
N GLU A 34 -13.47 13.52 -4.99
CA GLU A 34 -13.75 14.94 -5.12
C GLU A 34 -12.46 15.78 -5.08
N GLY A 35 -11.54 15.42 -4.19
CA GLY A 35 -10.22 16.03 -4.09
C GLY A 35 -9.26 15.66 -5.24
N GLY A 36 -9.68 14.82 -6.19
CA GLY A 36 -8.88 14.41 -7.35
C GLY A 36 -7.69 13.50 -6.99
N VAL A 37 -7.70 12.91 -5.80
CA VAL A 37 -6.68 11.95 -5.34
C VAL A 37 -6.95 10.55 -5.87
N LEU A 38 -8.23 10.19 -5.92
CA LEU A 38 -8.73 8.97 -6.57
C LEU A 38 -9.60 9.35 -7.76
N THR A 39 -9.69 8.45 -8.71
CA THR A 39 -10.78 8.40 -9.69
C THR A 39 -11.67 7.18 -9.38
N LYS A 40 -12.92 7.22 -9.82
CA LYS A 40 -13.85 6.11 -9.68
C LYS A 40 -14.42 5.75 -11.05
N GLU A 41 -14.08 4.58 -11.53
CA GLU A 41 -14.54 4.05 -12.80
C GLU A 41 -15.07 2.63 -12.60
N SER A 42 -16.25 2.33 -13.16
CA SER A 42 -16.88 0.99 -13.09
C SER A 42 -16.96 0.40 -11.68
N GLY A 43 -17.11 1.27 -10.65
CA GLY A 43 -17.18 0.85 -9.26
C GLY A 43 -15.83 0.64 -8.56
N GLU A 44 -14.72 0.83 -9.25
CA GLU A 44 -13.37 0.74 -8.72
C GLU A 44 -12.76 2.13 -8.49
N CYS A 45 -12.02 2.28 -7.39
CA CYS A 45 -11.27 3.49 -7.06
C CYS A 45 -9.79 3.27 -7.41
N GLN A 46 -9.22 4.19 -8.18
CA GLN A 46 -7.80 4.13 -8.58
C GLN A 46 -7.08 5.44 -8.26
N LEU A 47 -5.79 5.35 -7.95
CA LEU A 47 -4.96 6.52 -7.72
C LEU A 47 -4.75 7.31 -9.02
N THR A 48 -5.05 8.60 -8.97
CA THR A 48 -4.68 9.55 -10.03
C THR A 48 -3.19 9.86 -10.01
N GLY A 49 -2.67 10.60 -10.98
CA GLY A 49 -1.31 11.15 -10.95
C GLY A 49 -1.07 12.00 -9.69
N LYS A 50 -2.04 12.85 -9.31
CA LYS A 50 -2.03 13.62 -8.06
C LYS A 50 -2.01 12.72 -6.83
N GLY A 51 -2.80 11.65 -6.85
CA GLY A 51 -2.84 10.67 -5.75
C GLY A 51 -1.49 9.96 -5.57
N LYS A 52 -0.84 9.57 -6.65
CA LYS A 52 0.49 8.91 -6.62
C LYS A 52 1.58 9.81 -6.03
N GLN A 53 1.49 11.13 -6.19
CA GLN A 53 2.42 12.09 -5.60
C GLN A 53 2.41 12.08 -4.06
N LEU A 54 1.40 11.48 -3.43
CA LEU A 54 1.36 11.29 -1.97
C LEU A 54 2.24 10.13 -1.48
N TRP A 55 2.82 9.33 -2.39
CA TRP A 55 3.64 8.19 -2.01
C TRP A 55 4.79 8.53 -1.06
N PRO A 56 5.56 9.62 -1.24
CA PRO A 56 6.61 10.01 -0.30
C PRO A 56 6.12 10.18 1.14
N MET A 57 4.94 10.78 1.32
CA MET A 57 4.34 10.98 2.65
C MET A 57 3.90 9.65 3.26
N ILE A 58 3.24 8.81 2.47
CA ILE A 58 2.81 7.46 2.90
C ILE A 58 4.03 6.62 3.28
N TRP A 59 5.10 6.69 2.47
CA TRP A 59 6.37 6.01 2.75
C TRP A 59 6.97 6.43 4.08
N SER A 60 7.06 7.75 4.33
CA SER A 60 7.60 8.28 5.59
C SER A 60 6.78 7.82 6.80
N MET A 61 5.45 7.77 6.68
CA MET A 61 4.59 7.24 7.75
C MET A 61 4.80 5.74 7.98
N ILE A 62 4.94 4.95 6.92
CA ILE A 62 5.18 3.50 7.00
C ILE A 62 6.53 3.23 7.65
N THR A 63 7.59 3.88 7.20
CA THR A 63 8.96 3.69 7.72
C THR A 63 9.07 4.15 9.16
N TRP A 64 8.52 5.30 9.49
CA TRP A 64 8.46 5.78 10.88
C TRP A 64 7.70 4.80 11.79
N GLY A 65 6.54 4.32 11.36
CA GLY A 65 5.75 3.33 12.10
C GLY A 65 6.49 2.00 12.28
N ASN A 66 7.18 1.54 11.24
CA ASN A 66 8.00 0.34 11.32
C ASN A 66 9.14 0.47 12.34
N GLU A 67 9.80 1.62 12.39
CA GLU A 67 10.94 1.83 13.27
C GLU A 67 10.54 1.99 14.73
N ASN A 68 9.44 2.68 14.98
CA ASN A 68 9.03 3.04 16.34
C ASN A 68 8.10 2.02 17.01
N TYR A 69 7.36 1.23 16.23
CA TYR A 69 6.31 0.34 16.76
C TYR A 69 6.43 -1.13 16.36
N LEU A 70 7.36 -1.48 15.47
CA LEU A 70 7.50 -2.87 15.02
C LEU A 70 8.93 -3.40 15.21
N GLU A 71 9.03 -4.60 15.77
CA GLU A 71 10.28 -5.37 15.74
C GLU A 71 10.65 -5.76 14.30
N LYS A 72 11.94 -5.91 14.00
CA LYS A 72 12.46 -6.22 12.66
C LYS A 72 11.73 -7.38 11.94
N PRO A 73 11.41 -8.53 12.59
CA PRO A 73 10.71 -9.64 11.91
C PRO A 73 9.29 -9.32 11.47
N ASN A 74 8.67 -8.29 12.08
CA ASN A 74 7.29 -7.88 11.82
C ASN A 74 7.20 -6.69 10.84
N ARG A 75 8.35 -6.22 10.32
CA ARG A 75 8.42 -5.11 9.37
C ARG A 75 8.20 -5.61 7.95
N GLN A 76 7.36 -4.91 7.22
CA GLN A 76 7.24 -5.09 5.78
C GLN A 76 8.51 -4.54 5.10
N THR A 77 9.01 -5.24 4.10
CA THR A 77 10.18 -4.80 3.33
C THR A 77 9.78 -4.51 1.89
N TYR A 78 10.55 -3.68 1.22
CA TYR A 78 10.27 -3.23 -0.13
C TYR A 78 11.48 -3.43 -1.02
N ARG A 79 11.26 -3.90 -2.25
CA ARG A 79 12.32 -4.12 -3.23
C ARG A 79 12.01 -3.42 -4.53
N HIS A 80 13.04 -2.96 -5.20
CA HIS A 80 12.95 -2.41 -6.55
C HIS A 80 12.68 -3.56 -7.54
N ALA A 81 11.63 -3.44 -8.35
CA ALA A 81 11.19 -4.52 -9.24
C ALA A 81 12.24 -4.88 -10.29
N GLU A 82 12.96 -3.90 -10.83
CA GLU A 82 13.95 -4.13 -11.89
C GLU A 82 15.20 -4.85 -11.41
N CYS A 83 15.77 -4.44 -10.27
CA CYS A 83 17.06 -4.96 -9.82
C CYS A 83 16.98 -5.86 -8.59
N GLY A 84 15.81 -5.96 -7.92
CA GLY A 84 15.63 -6.74 -6.70
C GLY A 84 16.31 -6.14 -5.45
N GLY A 85 16.93 -4.96 -5.56
CA GLY A 85 17.58 -4.28 -4.45
C GLY A 85 16.58 -3.85 -3.37
N VAL A 86 16.99 -3.87 -2.10
CA VAL A 86 16.17 -3.38 -1.00
C VAL A 86 16.06 -1.86 -1.09
N ILE A 87 14.85 -1.34 -0.86
CA ILE A 87 14.61 0.10 -0.80
C ILE A 87 14.79 0.54 0.65
N GLY A 88 15.73 1.46 0.84
CA GLY A 88 16.05 2.03 2.15
C GLY A 88 15.03 3.05 2.63
N HIS A 89 15.24 3.58 3.84
CA HIS A 89 14.36 4.54 4.48
C HIS A 89 14.09 5.78 3.62
N GLU A 90 15.11 6.28 2.93
CA GLU A 90 15.03 7.46 2.05
C GLU A 90 14.43 7.16 0.67
N ARG A 91 13.81 6.01 0.47
CA ARG A 91 13.25 5.50 -0.79
C ARG A 91 14.29 5.21 -1.87
N VAL A 92 15.57 5.20 -1.52
CA VAL A 92 16.66 4.87 -2.43
C VAL A 92 16.87 3.36 -2.46
N CYS A 93 16.98 2.79 -3.65
CA CYS A 93 17.37 1.40 -3.84
C CYS A 93 18.84 1.22 -3.49
N GLN A 94 19.15 0.31 -2.56
CA GLN A 94 20.51 0.06 -2.09
C GLN A 94 21.41 -0.63 -3.14
N ARG A 95 20.85 -1.09 -4.27
CA ARG A 95 21.61 -1.78 -5.32
C ARG A 95 21.92 -0.89 -6.51
N CYS A 96 20.95 -0.12 -6.99
CA CYS A 96 21.11 0.73 -8.18
C CYS A 96 21.12 2.24 -7.85
N GLU A 97 20.98 2.60 -6.56
CA GLU A 97 21.01 3.98 -6.04
C GLU A 97 19.94 4.91 -6.62
N GLN A 98 18.93 4.34 -7.29
CA GLN A 98 17.81 5.09 -7.83
C GLN A 98 16.64 5.15 -6.84
N VAL A 99 15.80 6.16 -6.99
CA VAL A 99 14.48 6.25 -6.32
C VAL A 99 13.43 5.70 -7.28
N PRO A 100 12.95 4.47 -7.09
CA PRO A 100 11.96 3.88 -8.00
C PRO A 100 10.60 4.57 -7.88
N ASP A 101 9.87 4.59 -8.99
CA ASP A 101 8.45 4.93 -8.95
C ASP A 101 7.67 3.91 -8.14
N VAL A 102 6.54 4.33 -7.57
CA VAL A 102 5.75 3.43 -6.71
C VAL A 102 5.31 2.15 -7.42
N GLY A 103 5.03 2.21 -8.74
CA GLY A 103 4.69 1.03 -9.54
C GLY A 103 5.85 0.05 -9.76
N ASP A 104 7.09 0.47 -9.49
CA ASP A 104 8.29 -0.36 -9.59
C ASP A 104 8.78 -0.88 -8.23
N ILE A 105 7.91 -0.87 -7.26
CA ILE A 105 8.16 -1.38 -5.92
C ILE A 105 7.39 -2.68 -5.69
N ILE A 106 8.08 -3.70 -5.19
CA ILE A 106 7.48 -4.94 -4.70
C ILE A 106 7.49 -4.91 -3.18
N ALA A 107 6.30 -4.93 -2.58
CA ALA A 107 6.12 -5.07 -1.15
C ALA A 107 6.25 -6.55 -0.75
N HIS A 108 7.14 -6.86 0.17
CA HIS A 108 7.31 -8.20 0.73
C HIS A 108 6.67 -8.26 2.11
N PRO A 109 5.86 -9.27 2.40
CA PRO A 109 5.22 -9.41 3.69
C PRO A 109 6.25 -9.56 4.82
N PRO A 110 5.90 -9.19 6.06
CA PRO A 110 6.73 -9.48 7.22
C PRO A 110 6.84 -10.99 7.45
N ARG A 111 7.92 -11.44 8.08
CA ARG A 111 8.11 -12.86 8.42
C ARG A 111 7.05 -13.37 9.40
N ARG A 112 6.55 -12.50 10.28
CA ARG A 112 5.44 -12.76 11.20
C ARG A 112 4.32 -11.79 10.93
N THR A 113 3.14 -12.29 10.60
CA THR A 113 1.92 -11.48 10.45
C THR A 113 1.35 -11.15 11.82
N ARG A 114 0.85 -9.93 12.02
CA ARG A 114 0.19 -9.51 13.27
C ARG A 114 -1.02 -10.35 13.61
N ASP A 115 -1.78 -10.77 12.59
CA ASP A 115 -2.97 -11.59 12.72
C ASP A 115 -2.96 -12.68 11.64
N PRO A 116 -2.49 -13.89 11.98
CA PRO A 116 -2.45 -15.02 11.05
C PRO A 116 -3.87 -15.50 10.65
N ASN A 117 -4.88 -15.18 11.44
CA ASN A 117 -6.26 -15.64 11.22
C ASN A 117 -7.07 -14.69 10.33
N ARG A 118 -6.50 -13.54 9.98
CA ARG A 118 -7.17 -12.58 9.13
C ARG A 118 -7.29 -13.10 7.70
N ASP A 119 -8.51 -13.36 7.25
CA ASP A 119 -8.79 -14.09 6.00
C ASP A 119 -9.57 -13.27 4.95
N ASP A 120 -9.54 -11.94 5.04
CA ASP A 120 -10.07 -11.08 3.97
C ASP A 120 -9.22 -11.19 2.68
N PRO A 121 -9.80 -10.91 1.48
CA PRO A 121 -9.10 -11.05 0.21
C PRO A 121 -7.78 -10.27 0.14
N VAL A 122 -7.75 -9.06 0.68
CA VAL A 122 -6.57 -8.19 0.69
C VAL A 122 -5.47 -8.78 1.57
N SER A 123 -5.83 -9.21 2.79
CA SER A 123 -4.87 -9.86 3.70
C SER A 123 -4.27 -11.13 3.09
N ARG A 124 -5.09 -11.93 2.38
CA ARG A 124 -4.60 -13.13 1.66
C ARG A 124 -3.61 -12.78 0.55
N ALA A 125 -3.93 -11.79 -0.27
CA ALA A 125 -3.07 -11.35 -1.37
C ALA A 125 -1.73 -10.82 -0.84
N LEU A 126 -1.76 -10.01 0.22
CA LEU A 126 -0.57 -9.39 0.82
C LEU A 126 0.28 -10.33 1.70
N ARG A 127 -0.10 -11.61 1.83
CA ARG A 127 0.79 -12.66 2.39
C ARG A 127 1.91 -13.09 1.44
N ARG A 128 1.87 -12.63 0.20
CA ARG A 128 2.89 -12.88 -0.83
C ARG A 128 3.52 -11.57 -1.27
N PRO A 129 4.70 -11.59 -1.88
CA PRO A 129 5.23 -10.41 -2.54
C PRO A 129 4.20 -9.85 -3.54
N HIS A 130 3.95 -8.55 -3.45
CA HIS A 130 2.94 -7.87 -4.26
C HIS A 130 3.53 -6.60 -4.86
N ARG A 131 3.39 -6.42 -6.18
CA ARG A 131 3.81 -5.20 -6.85
C ARG A 131 2.83 -4.09 -6.54
N MET A 132 3.34 -2.94 -6.12
CA MET A 132 2.51 -1.78 -5.78
C MET A 132 1.69 -1.33 -6.98
N LEU A 133 0.48 -0.85 -6.74
CA LEU A 133 -0.52 -0.42 -7.73
C LEU A 133 -1.15 -1.55 -8.58
N GLU A 134 -0.62 -2.76 -8.56
CA GLU A 134 -1.30 -3.89 -9.20
C GLU A 134 -2.61 -4.22 -8.47
N PRO A 135 -3.69 -4.54 -9.19
CA PRO A 135 -4.99 -4.84 -8.56
C PRO A 135 -4.92 -6.08 -7.65
N ILE A 136 -5.64 -6.01 -6.52
CA ILE A 136 -5.95 -7.15 -5.65
C ILE A 136 -7.36 -7.62 -5.93
#